data_a91413bd8e12bbd47ee66b8760546d2f
#
_entry.id   a91413bd8e12bbd47ee66b8760546d2f
#
_cell.length_a   1.000
_cell.length_b   1.000
_cell.length_c   1.000
_cell.angle_alpha   90.00
_cell.angle_beta   90.00
_cell.angle_gamma   90.00
#
_symmetry.space_group_name_H-M   'P 1'
#
loop_
_entity.id
_entity.type
_entity.pdbx_description
1 polymer ?
#
loop_
_entity_poly.entity_id
_entity_poly.type
_entity_poly.pdbx_seq_one_letter_code
_entity_poly.pdbx_strand_id
1 'polypeptide(L)'
;SAYVDGMAVHWYQSTVDVGGENLDTLHASFPNKGIIHSEGCLDSIGNDEPIGDMLEDDWYWRAEATDWGFFWAGDKSHHPKYRPFYRYVRDLIQGFNHHLNGWIDWNMVLNTRGGPNHAYNFCGAPILVDSGRNTAYYTPIYYAITHFSKFVRPNAQRVGLSSSADSPHPQP
;
A
#
# COMPACT_ATOMS: atom_id res chain seq x y z
N SER A 1 7.27 5.12 26.73
CA SER A 1 7.11 6.54 27.10
C SER A 1 5.63 6.84 27.34
N ALA A 2 5.32 7.65 28.33
CA ALA A 2 3.96 8.14 28.58
C ALA A 2 3.48 9.16 27.52
N TYR A 3 4.38 9.61 26.67
CA TYR A 3 4.11 10.63 25.62
C TYR A 3 4.05 10.06 24.21
N VAL A 4 4.10 8.74 24.06
CA VAL A 4 4.03 8.07 22.75
C VAL A 4 2.90 7.05 22.80
N ASP A 5 1.89 7.21 21.96
CA ASP A 5 0.73 6.31 21.91
C ASP A 5 0.90 5.17 20.91
N GLY A 6 1.76 5.33 19.92
CA GLY A 6 1.98 4.32 18.89
C GLY A 6 3.16 4.61 17.98
N MET A 7 3.32 3.77 16.97
CA MET A 7 4.32 3.86 15.93
C MET A 7 3.65 3.99 14.57
N ALA A 8 4.16 4.87 13.73
CA ALA A 8 3.78 4.97 12.33
C ALA A 8 4.84 4.27 11.46
N VAL A 9 4.40 3.48 10.51
CA VAL A 9 5.24 2.75 9.57
C VAL A 9 4.82 3.02 8.14
N HIS A 10 5.75 2.89 7.21
CA HIS A 10 5.53 2.98 5.77
C HIS A 10 5.96 1.68 5.08
N TRP A 11 5.56 1.48 3.83
CA TRP A 11 5.80 0.23 3.11
C TRP A 11 7.08 0.19 2.25
N TYR A 12 7.93 1.22 2.34
CA TYR A 12 9.04 1.41 1.41
C TYR A 12 10.28 0.55 1.69
N GLN A 13 10.26 -0.28 2.72
CA GLN A 13 11.37 -1.18 3.03
C GLN A 13 11.45 -2.35 2.03
N SER A 14 10.31 -2.82 1.54
CA SER A 14 10.24 -3.95 0.61
C SER A 14 8.96 -3.91 -0.22
N THR A 15 9.04 -4.43 -1.45
CA THR A 15 7.86 -4.60 -2.31
C THR A 15 7.25 -6.01 -2.19
N VAL A 16 7.85 -6.90 -1.41
CA VAL A 16 7.40 -8.30 -1.23
C VAL A 16 7.06 -8.67 0.21
N ASP A 17 7.47 -7.85 1.17
CA ASP A 17 7.27 -8.09 2.61
C ASP A 17 6.83 -6.80 3.31
N VAL A 18 5.93 -6.93 4.27
CA VAL A 18 5.48 -5.83 5.14
C VAL A 18 6.39 -5.61 6.35
N GLY A 19 7.48 -6.35 6.47
CA GLY A 19 8.32 -6.35 7.67
C GLY A 19 7.62 -6.99 8.87
N GLY A 20 6.87 -8.09 8.62
CA GLY A 20 6.02 -8.72 9.62
C GLY A 20 6.74 -9.08 10.92
N GLU A 21 7.95 -9.64 10.84
CA GLU A 21 8.76 -9.96 12.03
C GLU A 21 9.09 -8.71 12.86
N ASN A 22 9.34 -7.57 12.22
CA ASN A 22 9.61 -6.31 12.90
C ASN A 22 8.35 -5.78 13.60
N LEU A 23 7.19 -5.88 12.94
CA LEU A 23 5.90 -5.50 13.52
C LEU A 23 5.55 -6.38 14.72
N ASP A 24 5.75 -7.70 14.63
CA ASP A 24 5.54 -8.64 15.73
C ASP A 24 6.47 -8.35 16.92
N THR A 25 7.74 -8.08 16.64
CA THR A 25 8.73 -7.70 17.66
C THR A 25 8.35 -6.39 18.36
N LEU A 26 7.89 -5.41 17.59
CA LEU A 26 7.43 -4.13 18.10
C LEU A 26 6.21 -4.31 19.02
N HIS A 27 5.23 -5.08 18.54
CA HIS A 27 4.04 -5.37 19.34
C HIS A 27 4.36 -6.15 20.62
N ALA A 28 5.23 -7.17 20.55
CA ALA A 28 5.66 -7.93 21.72
C ALA A 28 6.37 -7.05 22.76
N SER A 29 7.17 -6.08 22.29
CA SER A 29 7.88 -5.15 23.17
C SER A 29 6.97 -4.09 23.80
N PHE A 30 5.90 -3.70 23.10
CA PHE A 30 4.98 -2.64 23.49
C PHE A 30 3.51 -3.00 23.20
N PRO A 31 2.96 -4.01 23.87
CA PRO A 31 1.64 -4.57 23.49
C PRO A 31 0.46 -3.60 23.65
N ASN A 32 0.65 -2.53 24.41
CA ASN A 32 -0.37 -1.51 24.64
C ASN A 32 -0.21 -0.28 23.71
N LYS A 33 0.69 -0.35 22.72
CA LYS A 33 0.91 0.72 21.75
C LYS A 33 0.37 0.34 20.38
N GLY A 34 -0.29 1.30 19.74
CA GLY A 34 -0.79 1.10 18.38
C GLY A 34 0.33 1.10 17.34
N ILE A 35 0.09 0.38 16.24
CA ILE A 35 0.94 0.44 15.05
C ILE A 35 0.04 0.83 13.88
N ILE A 36 0.38 1.91 13.19
CA ILE A 36 -0.40 2.40 12.05
C ILE A 36 0.50 2.43 10.82
N HIS A 37 0.08 1.78 9.76
CA HIS A 37 0.63 2.05 8.43
C HIS A 37 0.11 3.42 7.99
N SER A 38 0.98 4.42 7.94
CA SER A 38 0.58 5.82 7.77
C SER A 38 0.82 6.37 6.37
N GLU A 39 1.50 5.62 5.50
CA GLU A 39 1.75 6.02 4.14
C GLU A 39 2.12 4.83 3.26
N GLY A 40 1.45 4.73 2.12
CA GLY A 40 1.85 3.90 1.00
C GLY A 40 1.40 4.56 -0.28
N CYS A 41 2.24 4.66 -1.29
CA CYS A 41 1.81 5.09 -2.60
C CYS A 41 2.56 4.36 -3.71
N LEU A 42 1.91 4.28 -4.86
CA LEU A 42 2.59 3.99 -6.12
C LEU A 42 3.14 5.30 -6.64
N ASP A 43 4.41 5.36 -6.94
CA ASP A 43 5.00 6.59 -7.44
C ASP A 43 5.99 6.36 -8.59
N SER A 44 6.27 7.44 -9.31
CA SER A 44 7.18 7.45 -10.47
C SER A 44 8.58 7.89 -10.13
N ILE A 45 9.00 7.74 -8.91
CA ILE A 45 10.20 8.34 -8.34
C ILE A 45 11.41 8.34 -9.27
N GLY A 46 12.00 9.51 -9.37
CA GLY A 46 13.22 9.73 -10.14
C GLY A 46 13.00 9.84 -11.65
N ASN A 47 11.77 9.77 -12.11
CA ASN A 47 11.40 10.09 -13.47
C ASN A 47 10.55 11.35 -13.46
N ASP A 48 10.95 12.38 -14.19
CA ASP A 48 10.15 13.60 -14.43
C ASP A 48 8.90 13.31 -15.30
N GLU A 49 8.56 12.04 -15.43
CA GLU A 49 7.49 11.51 -16.27
C GLU A 49 6.36 10.97 -15.40
N PRO A 50 5.10 11.15 -15.81
CA PRO A 50 3.98 10.47 -15.17
C PRO A 50 4.18 8.95 -15.14
N ILE A 51 3.53 8.27 -14.19
CA ILE A 51 3.57 6.80 -14.04
C ILE A 51 3.13 6.04 -15.30
N GLY A 52 2.70 6.71 -16.32
CA GLY A 52 2.10 6.15 -17.52
C GLY A 52 0.59 6.37 -17.54
N ASP A 53 -0.10 5.74 -18.45
CA ASP A 53 -1.56 5.85 -18.51
C ASP A 53 -2.21 4.89 -17.51
N MET A 54 -2.47 5.38 -16.32
CA MET A 54 -3.12 4.62 -15.24
C MET A 54 -4.58 4.25 -15.57
N LEU A 55 -5.14 4.75 -16.65
CA LEU A 55 -6.48 4.37 -17.12
C LEU A 55 -6.46 3.20 -18.12
N GLU A 56 -5.29 2.72 -18.51
CA GLU A 56 -5.23 1.49 -19.30
C GLU A 56 -5.80 0.32 -18.49
N ASP A 57 -6.60 -0.52 -19.13
CA ASP A 57 -7.39 -1.57 -18.48
C ASP A 57 -6.58 -2.53 -17.60
N ASP A 58 -5.32 -2.79 -17.97
CA ASP A 58 -4.45 -3.73 -17.26
C ASP A 58 -3.35 -3.07 -16.42
N TRP A 59 -3.25 -1.72 -16.38
CA TRP A 59 -2.15 -1.03 -15.72
C TRP A 59 -1.94 -1.50 -14.27
N TYR A 60 -2.99 -1.57 -13.48
CA TYR A 60 -2.93 -1.99 -12.07
C TYR A 60 -2.59 -3.47 -11.87
N TRP A 61 -2.63 -4.26 -12.94
CA TRP A 61 -2.34 -5.69 -12.95
C TRP A 61 -0.97 -6.03 -13.52
N ARG A 62 -0.24 -5.04 -14.04
CA ARG A 62 1.11 -5.19 -14.60
C ARG A 62 2.15 -5.34 -13.50
N ALA A 63 3.22 -6.09 -13.78
CA ALA A 63 4.39 -6.21 -12.91
C ALA A 63 5.46 -5.16 -13.26
N GLU A 64 5.06 -3.89 -13.38
CA GLU A 64 5.93 -2.81 -13.87
C GLU A 64 6.31 -1.79 -12.80
N ALA A 65 5.52 -1.67 -11.72
CA ALA A 65 5.76 -0.68 -10.68
C ALA A 65 7.00 -1.02 -9.84
N THR A 66 7.67 0.01 -9.40
CA THR A 66 8.77 -0.03 -8.42
C THR A 66 8.44 0.92 -7.27
N ASP A 67 9.26 0.95 -6.23
CA ASP A 67 9.13 1.90 -5.15
C ASP A 67 10.44 2.65 -4.82
N TRP A 68 10.39 3.51 -3.82
CA TRP A 68 11.53 4.28 -3.35
C TRP A 68 12.74 3.42 -3.03
N GLY A 69 12.54 2.28 -2.37
CA GLY A 69 13.62 1.36 -2.00
C GLY A 69 14.41 0.87 -3.20
N PHE A 70 13.79 0.73 -4.36
CA PHE A 70 14.47 0.33 -5.59
C PHE A 70 15.61 1.28 -5.98
N PHE A 71 15.50 2.56 -5.68
CA PHE A 71 16.49 3.57 -6.06
C PHE A 71 17.65 3.68 -5.06
N TRP A 72 17.38 3.61 -3.78
CA TRP A 72 18.37 3.90 -2.73
C TRP A 72 18.86 2.68 -1.94
N ALA A 73 18.12 1.58 -1.89
CA ALA A 73 18.56 0.39 -1.18
C ALA A 73 19.76 -0.28 -1.83
N GLY A 74 20.71 -0.69 -1.03
CA GLY A 74 21.87 -1.45 -1.47
C GLY A 74 21.51 -2.82 -2.02
N ASP A 75 20.62 -3.53 -1.32
CA ASP A 75 20.07 -4.81 -1.73
C ASP A 75 18.74 -4.62 -2.45
N LYS A 76 18.74 -4.88 -3.75
CA LYS A 76 17.57 -4.77 -4.62
C LYS A 76 16.64 -5.97 -4.55
N SER A 77 17.04 -7.07 -3.90
CA SER A 77 16.22 -8.29 -3.82
C SER A 77 14.91 -8.08 -3.05
N HIS A 78 14.86 -7.08 -2.17
CA HIS A 78 13.66 -6.68 -1.46
C HIS A 78 12.73 -5.75 -2.26
N HIS A 79 13.15 -5.31 -3.44
CA HIS A 79 12.44 -4.34 -4.29
C HIS A 79 12.23 -4.84 -5.73
N PRO A 80 11.77 -6.08 -5.95
CA PRO A 80 11.40 -6.50 -7.29
C PRO A 80 10.20 -5.66 -7.78
N LYS A 81 10.05 -5.58 -9.10
CA LYS A 81 8.85 -5.01 -9.70
C LYS A 81 7.61 -5.74 -9.21
N TYR A 82 6.54 -5.02 -9.06
CA TYR A 82 5.29 -5.54 -8.52
C TYR A 82 4.08 -5.10 -9.31
N ARG A 83 2.99 -5.81 -9.13
CA ARG A 83 1.67 -5.44 -9.66
C ARG A 83 0.96 -4.57 -8.63
N PRO A 84 0.58 -3.34 -8.98
CA PRO A 84 0.03 -2.37 -8.04
C PRO A 84 -1.12 -2.91 -7.18
N PHE A 85 -2.13 -3.51 -7.80
CA PHE A 85 -3.28 -4.04 -7.06
C PHE A 85 -2.88 -5.10 -6.02
N TYR A 86 -2.03 -6.05 -6.43
CA TYR A 86 -1.63 -7.15 -5.55
C TYR A 86 -0.81 -6.68 -4.36
N ARG A 87 0.00 -5.64 -4.54
CA ARG A 87 0.75 -5.06 -3.43
C ARG A 87 -0.18 -4.48 -2.37
N TYR A 88 -1.17 -3.68 -2.76
CA TYR A 88 -2.15 -3.12 -1.82
C TYR A 88 -2.89 -4.20 -1.03
N VAL A 89 -3.40 -5.23 -1.72
CA VAL A 89 -4.12 -6.32 -1.07
C VAL A 89 -3.22 -7.08 -0.10
N ARG A 90 -2.00 -7.39 -0.52
CA ARG A 90 -1.03 -8.09 0.33
C ARG A 90 -0.67 -7.27 1.57
N ASP A 91 -0.33 -5.98 1.40
CA ASP A 91 0.05 -5.13 2.51
C ASP A 91 -1.09 -4.97 3.53
N LEU A 92 -2.31 -4.80 3.07
CA LEU A 92 -3.48 -4.76 3.95
C LEU A 92 -3.64 -6.08 4.73
N ILE A 93 -3.63 -7.23 4.05
CA ILE A 93 -3.83 -8.54 4.69
C ILE A 93 -2.68 -8.84 5.67
N GLN A 94 -1.44 -8.74 5.22
CA GLN A 94 -0.28 -9.07 6.04
C GLN A 94 -0.12 -8.06 7.17
N GLY A 95 -0.26 -6.78 6.90
CA GLY A 95 -0.14 -5.74 7.92
C GLY A 95 -1.13 -5.95 9.08
N PHE A 96 -2.40 -6.20 8.79
CA PHE A 96 -3.38 -6.52 9.84
C PHE A 96 -3.11 -7.86 10.53
N ASN A 97 -2.50 -8.83 9.85
CA ASN A 97 -2.06 -10.07 10.49
C ASN A 97 -0.88 -9.85 11.44
N HIS A 98 -0.06 -8.84 11.20
CA HIS A 98 1.10 -8.44 12.00
C HIS A 98 0.84 -7.17 12.84
N HIS A 99 -0.34 -7.10 13.47
CA HIS A 99 -0.71 -6.14 14.51
C HIS A 99 -0.92 -4.68 14.08
N LEU A 100 -1.07 -4.37 12.79
CA LEU A 100 -1.53 -3.04 12.42
C LEU A 100 -2.93 -2.76 12.98
N ASN A 101 -3.10 -1.56 13.52
CA ASN A 101 -4.38 -1.05 14.02
C ASN A 101 -5.09 -0.15 13.01
N GLY A 102 -4.38 0.30 11.99
CA GLY A 102 -4.91 1.14 10.93
C GLY A 102 -4.00 1.19 9.73
N TRP A 103 -4.58 1.57 8.60
CA TRP A 103 -3.87 1.70 7.35
C TRP A 103 -4.34 2.97 6.63
N ILE A 104 -3.41 3.81 6.18
CA ILE A 104 -3.65 5.10 5.53
C ILE A 104 -2.85 5.14 4.24
N ASP A 105 -3.52 5.50 3.16
CA ASP A 105 -2.89 5.74 1.86
C ASP A 105 -2.32 7.15 1.77
N TRP A 106 -1.42 7.41 0.81
CA TRP A 106 -0.81 8.71 0.62
C TRP A 106 -1.79 9.73 0.03
N ASN A 107 -2.40 9.42 -1.11
CA ASN A 107 -3.34 10.31 -1.78
C ASN A 107 -4.69 9.63 -2.01
N MET A 108 -5.77 10.31 -1.69
CA MET A 108 -7.11 9.82 -1.99
C MET A 108 -7.54 10.13 -3.42
N VAL A 109 -7.23 11.32 -3.92
CA VAL A 109 -7.65 11.80 -5.24
C VAL A 109 -6.50 12.49 -5.95
N LEU A 110 -6.21 12.09 -7.18
CA LEU A 110 -5.24 12.74 -8.06
C LEU A 110 -5.83 12.91 -9.46
N ASN A 111 -5.16 13.67 -10.33
CA ASN A 111 -5.49 13.68 -11.74
C ASN A 111 -4.97 12.41 -12.45
N THR A 112 -5.38 12.19 -13.68
CA THR A 112 -5.01 11.01 -14.48
C THR A 112 -3.52 10.86 -14.78
N ARG A 113 -2.72 11.87 -14.47
CA ARG A 113 -1.27 11.87 -14.59
C ARG A 113 -0.53 11.66 -13.28
N GLY A 114 -1.26 11.48 -12.16
CA GLY A 114 -0.66 11.27 -10.85
C GLY A 114 -0.31 12.56 -10.10
N GLY A 115 -0.92 13.68 -10.45
CA GLY A 115 -0.70 14.98 -9.82
C GLY A 115 -2.01 15.65 -9.38
N PRO A 116 -1.97 16.94 -9.02
CA PRO A 116 -0.80 17.84 -9.06
C PRO A 116 0.22 17.55 -7.97
N ASN A 117 1.47 17.86 -8.26
CA ASN A 117 2.56 17.84 -7.29
C ASN A 117 3.61 18.92 -7.62
N HIS A 118 4.46 19.24 -6.67
CA HIS A 118 5.50 20.27 -6.80
C HIS A 118 6.93 19.69 -6.80
N ALA A 119 7.06 18.37 -6.65
CA ALA A 119 8.35 17.69 -6.50
C ALA A 119 8.60 16.65 -7.60
N TYR A 120 7.82 16.70 -8.69
CA TYR A 120 7.86 15.71 -9.78
C TYR A 120 7.67 14.26 -9.29
N ASN A 121 6.99 14.10 -8.17
CA ASN A 121 6.64 12.81 -7.61
C ASN A 121 5.19 12.47 -8.00
N PHE A 122 5.01 11.92 -9.19
CA PHE A 122 3.70 11.49 -9.67
C PHE A 122 3.29 10.19 -8.97
N CYS A 123 2.06 10.14 -8.49
CA CYS A 123 1.55 9.03 -7.68
C CYS A 123 0.28 8.41 -8.28
N GLY A 124 0.04 7.15 -7.93
CA GLY A 124 -1.27 6.53 -8.07
C GLY A 124 -2.20 6.96 -6.93
N ALA A 125 -3.51 6.84 -7.16
CA ALA A 125 -4.52 7.11 -6.14
C ALA A 125 -5.73 6.19 -6.31
N PRO A 126 -6.52 5.97 -5.24
CA PRO A 126 -7.80 5.27 -5.32
C PRO A 126 -8.79 5.91 -6.30
N ILE A 127 -8.76 7.23 -6.43
CA ILE A 127 -9.65 7.98 -7.33
C ILE A 127 -8.81 8.87 -8.23
N LEU A 128 -9.03 8.76 -9.54
CA LEU A 128 -8.42 9.63 -10.54
C LEU A 128 -9.48 10.54 -11.16
N VAL A 129 -9.16 11.81 -11.34
CA VAL A 129 -10.05 12.81 -11.94
C VAL A 129 -9.50 13.29 -13.27
N ASP A 130 -10.31 13.17 -14.30
CA ASP A 130 -10.07 13.78 -15.60
C ASP A 130 -10.92 15.06 -15.73
N SER A 131 -10.29 16.21 -15.54
CA SER A 131 -10.97 17.49 -15.65
C SER A 131 -11.38 17.85 -17.08
N GLY A 132 -10.67 17.31 -18.08
CA GLY A 132 -11.01 17.52 -19.49
C GLY A 132 -12.28 16.80 -19.90
N ARG A 133 -12.53 15.64 -19.31
CA ARG A 133 -13.75 14.83 -19.53
C ARG A 133 -14.80 15.00 -18.44
N ASN A 134 -14.51 15.81 -17.42
CA ASN A 134 -15.37 15.98 -16.24
C ASN A 134 -15.79 14.62 -15.62
N THR A 135 -14.86 13.72 -15.47
CA THR A 135 -15.10 12.32 -15.06
C THR A 135 -14.17 11.92 -13.91
N ALA A 136 -14.69 11.18 -12.95
CA ALA A 136 -13.91 10.52 -11.91
C ALA A 136 -13.89 9.00 -12.15
N TYR A 137 -12.72 8.41 -11.99
CA TYR A 137 -12.47 6.98 -12.15
C TYR A 137 -12.11 6.35 -10.80
N TYR A 138 -12.81 5.31 -10.42
CA TYR A 138 -12.47 4.49 -9.26
C TYR A 138 -11.51 3.39 -9.72
N THR A 139 -10.28 3.46 -9.23
CA THR A 139 -9.21 2.53 -9.63
C THR A 139 -9.34 1.19 -8.91
N PRO A 140 -8.65 0.12 -9.37
CA PRO A 140 -8.56 -1.12 -8.62
C PRO A 140 -8.08 -0.96 -7.18
N ILE A 141 -7.22 0.03 -6.88
CA ILE A 141 -6.80 0.36 -5.51
C ILE A 141 -8.00 0.76 -4.64
N TYR A 142 -8.92 1.57 -5.18
CA TYR A 142 -10.15 1.93 -4.48
C TYR A 142 -10.92 0.69 -4.02
N TYR A 143 -11.07 -0.29 -4.89
CA TYR A 143 -11.77 -1.52 -4.56
C TYR A 143 -10.98 -2.38 -3.56
N ALA A 144 -9.66 -2.48 -3.71
CA ALA A 144 -8.80 -3.16 -2.73
C ALA A 144 -9.01 -2.60 -1.33
N ILE A 145 -8.89 -1.29 -1.15
CA ILE A 145 -9.07 -0.61 0.14
C ILE A 145 -10.52 -0.75 0.64
N THR A 146 -11.51 -0.67 -0.26
CA THR A 146 -12.93 -0.77 0.11
C THR A 146 -13.28 -2.13 0.72
N HIS A 147 -12.64 -3.22 0.32
CA HIS A 147 -12.85 -4.53 0.92
C HIS A 147 -12.51 -4.55 2.42
N PHE A 148 -11.62 -3.68 2.86
CA PHE A 148 -11.30 -3.52 4.28
C PHE A 148 -12.12 -2.39 4.91
N SER A 149 -12.07 -1.18 4.36
CA SER A 149 -12.65 0.02 4.97
C SER A 149 -14.18 -0.06 5.17
N LYS A 150 -14.87 -0.80 4.30
CA LYS A 150 -16.31 -1.02 4.41
C LYS A 150 -16.68 -1.98 5.56
N PHE A 151 -15.88 -3.03 5.76
CA PHE A 151 -16.24 -4.14 6.64
C PHE A 151 -15.44 -4.16 7.96
N VAL A 152 -14.18 -3.72 7.94
CA VAL A 152 -13.34 -3.59 9.15
C VAL A 152 -13.61 -2.22 9.77
N ARG A 153 -14.54 -2.18 10.70
CA ARG A 153 -14.97 -0.93 11.35
C ARG A 153 -14.13 -0.62 12.59
N PRO A 154 -14.12 0.63 13.07
CA PRO A 154 -13.50 0.95 14.36
C PRO A 154 -13.94 -0.02 15.47
N ASN A 155 -12.98 -0.48 16.27
CA ASN A 155 -13.13 -1.50 17.28
C ASN A 155 -13.35 -2.94 16.77
N ALA A 156 -13.21 -3.21 15.47
CA ALA A 156 -13.13 -4.58 14.99
C ALA A 156 -11.91 -5.29 15.62
N GLN A 157 -12.10 -6.55 16.00
CA GLN A 157 -11.04 -7.37 16.57
C GLN A 157 -10.67 -8.48 15.59
N ARG A 158 -9.38 -8.61 15.33
CA ARG A 158 -8.87 -9.70 14.53
C ARG A 158 -9.02 -11.02 15.29
N VAL A 159 -9.59 -12.00 14.64
CA VAL A 159 -9.64 -13.38 15.13
C VAL A 159 -8.59 -14.21 14.44
N GLY A 160 -8.10 -15.24 15.12
CA GLY A 160 -7.16 -16.19 14.52
C GLY A 160 -7.80 -16.91 13.33
N LEU A 161 -7.06 -17.01 12.23
CA LEU A 161 -7.44 -17.79 11.06
C LEU A 161 -6.35 -18.83 10.79
N SER A 162 -6.73 -20.10 10.72
CA SER A 162 -5.87 -21.14 10.18
C SER A 162 -6.42 -21.57 8.81
N SER A 163 -5.60 -21.55 7.78
CA SER A 163 -5.92 -22.16 6.51
C SER A 163 -5.28 -23.55 6.42
N SER A 164 -5.95 -24.52 5.82
CA SER A 164 -5.30 -25.75 5.43
C SER A 164 -4.27 -25.41 4.34
N ALA A 165 -3.07 -25.95 4.46
CA ALA A 165 -1.92 -25.67 3.59
C ALA A 165 -2.11 -26.04 2.11
N ASP A 166 -3.24 -26.62 1.75
CA ASP A 166 -3.51 -27.17 0.42
C ASP A 166 -4.31 -26.25 -0.50
N SER A 167 -4.58 -25.00 -0.10
CA SER A 167 -5.17 -24.04 -1.02
C SER A 167 -4.06 -23.43 -1.88
N PRO A 168 -4.00 -23.74 -3.19
CA PRO A 168 -2.99 -23.14 -4.06
C PRO A 168 -3.22 -21.63 -4.08
N HIS A 169 -2.31 -20.88 -3.44
CA HIS A 169 -2.25 -19.46 -3.68
C HIS A 169 -1.98 -19.26 -5.18
N PRO A 170 -2.76 -18.44 -5.88
CA PRO A 170 -2.36 -18.04 -7.22
C PRO A 170 -0.99 -17.37 -7.08
N GLN A 171 0.03 -18.03 -7.63
CA GLN A 171 1.36 -17.45 -7.72
C GLN A 171 1.25 -16.16 -8.55
N PRO A 172 1.95 -15.08 -8.17
CA PRO A 172 1.93 -13.82 -8.89
C PRO A 172 2.43 -13.97 -10.33
#